data_78c0dc20fcdde6c207e8d0b7ac44786b
#
_entry.id   78c0dc20fcdde6c207e8d0b7ac44786b
#
_cell.length_a   1.000
_cell.length_b   1.000
_cell.length_c   1.000
_cell.angle_alpha   90.00
_cell.angle_beta   90.00
_cell.angle_gamma   90.00
#
_symmetry.space_group_name_H-M   'P 1'
#
loop_
_entity.id
_entity.type
_entity.pdbx_description
1 polymer ?
#
loop_
_entity_poly.entity_id
_entity_poly.type
_entity_poly.pdbx_seq_one_letter_code
_entity_poly.pdbx_strand_id
1 'polypeptide(L)'
;MRVWWLALCNRLDLTPTQGLVLRQLRFGTPVPMNALADTMACDASNITGVVDKLESRGFIVRQGAENDRRVKMLVVTERGRDLQRQMLALAAQPPAAIAELPAAVRRKTATAMRAVIARWAACGVELDEPRTK
;
A
#
# COMPACT_ATOMS: atom_id res chain seq x y z
N MET A 1 -12.60 -3.25 7.00
CA MET A 1 -11.29 -2.90 6.39
C MET A 1 -11.25 -1.51 5.76
N ARG A 2 -12.26 -1.09 4.96
CA ARG A 2 -12.30 0.25 4.30
C ARG A 2 -12.18 1.43 5.28
N VAL A 3 -12.91 1.41 6.40
CA VAL A 3 -12.91 2.52 7.38
C VAL A 3 -11.53 2.71 8.03
N TRP A 4 -10.87 1.62 8.37
CA TRP A 4 -9.52 1.66 8.94
C TRP A 4 -8.48 2.23 7.97
N TRP A 5 -8.52 1.81 6.68
CA TRP A 5 -7.64 2.33 5.64
C TRP A 5 -7.85 3.82 5.40
N LEU A 6 -9.11 4.25 5.37
CA LEU A 6 -9.47 5.67 5.25
C LEU A 6 -8.88 6.49 6.42
N ALA A 7 -9.09 6.02 7.65
CA ALA A 7 -8.58 6.68 8.84
C ALA A 7 -7.03 6.77 8.83
N LEU A 8 -6.35 5.72 8.39
CA LEU A 8 -4.90 5.71 8.25
C LEU A 8 -4.43 6.73 7.22
N CYS A 9 -5.03 6.74 6.03
CA CYS A 9 -4.68 7.69 4.98
C CYS A 9 -4.94 9.14 5.43
N ASN A 10 -6.06 9.40 6.07
CA ASN A 10 -6.39 10.74 6.59
C ASN A 10 -5.36 11.24 7.61
N ARG A 11 -4.84 10.37 8.48
CA ARG A 11 -3.79 10.75 9.45
C ARG A 11 -2.48 11.17 8.79
N LEU A 12 -2.25 10.76 7.56
CA LEU A 12 -1.05 11.07 6.76
C LEU A 12 -1.33 12.09 5.66
N ASP A 13 -2.51 12.71 5.69
CA ASP A 13 -2.95 13.66 4.66
C ASP A 13 -2.85 13.06 3.25
N LEU A 14 -3.30 11.82 3.11
CA LEU A 14 -3.39 11.10 1.85
C LEU A 14 -4.83 10.76 1.52
N THR A 15 -5.16 10.80 0.23
CA THR A 15 -6.37 10.10 -0.22
C THR A 15 -6.13 8.58 -0.19
N PRO A 16 -7.19 7.75 -0.07
CA PRO A 16 -7.05 6.29 -0.09
C PRO A 16 -6.30 5.77 -1.32
N THR A 17 -6.54 6.38 -2.49
CA THR A 17 -5.87 6.01 -3.74
C THR A 17 -4.39 6.40 -3.73
N GLN A 18 -4.03 7.57 -3.19
CA GLN A 18 -2.63 7.97 -3.02
C GLN A 18 -1.89 6.99 -2.11
N GLY A 19 -2.53 6.59 -1.01
CA GLY A 19 -1.97 5.59 -0.10
C GLY A 19 -1.76 4.24 -0.79
N LEU A 20 -2.72 3.78 -1.61
CA LEU A 20 -2.58 2.54 -2.37
C LEU A 20 -1.45 2.62 -3.38
N VAL A 21 -1.37 3.68 -4.18
CA VAL A 21 -0.28 3.90 -5.15
C VAL A 21 1.08 3.89 -4.43
N LEU A 22 1.22 4.65 -3.35
CA LEU A 22 2.48 4.71 -2.61
C LEU A 22 2.87 3.35 -2.01
N ARG A 23 1.90 2.54 -1.60
CA ARG A 23 2.12 1.18 -1.09
C ARG A 23 2.58 0.20 -2.17
N GLN A 24 2.13 0.35 -3.41
CA GLN A 24 2.54 -0.52 -4.53
C GLN A 24 3.97 -0.24 -5.01
N LEU A 25 4.44 0.98 -4.82
CA LEU A 25 5.79 1.36 -5.19
C LEU A 25 6.79 0.90 -4.12
N ARG A 26 7.89 0.28 -4.54
CA ARG A 26 8.99 -0.11 -3.65
C ARG A 26 10.12 0.91 -3.75
N PHE A 27 10.64 1.34 -2.61
CA PHE A 27 11.82 2.18 -2.59
C PHE A 27 13.01 1.48 -3.26
N GLY A 28 13.74 2.23 -4.11
CA GLY A 28 14.88 1.70 -4.85
C GLY A 28 14.53 0.84 -6.07
N THR A 29 13.26 0.62 -6.36
CA THR A 29 12.82 -0.14 -7.53
C THR A 29 11.94 0.74 -8.42
N PRO A 30 12.44 1.20 -9.59
CA PRO A 30 11.63 1.94 -10.54
C PRO A 30 10.47 1.08 -11.08
N VAL A 31 9.27 1.63 -11.15
CA VAL A 31 8.06 0.95 -11.65
C VAL A 31 7.52 1.69 -12.86
N PRO A 32 7.29 1.04 -14.01
CA PRO A 32 6.67 1.68 -15.17
C PRO A 32 5.26 2.16 -14.84
N MET A 33 4.90 3.34 -15.34
CA MET A 33 3.59 3.95 -15.11
C MET A 33 2.43 3.07 -15.55
N ASN A 34 2.57 2.39 -16.70
CA ASN A 34 1.56 1.45 -17.23
C ASN A 34 1.41 0.22 -16.32
N ALA A 35 2.51 -0.37 -15.84
CA ALA A 35 2.45 -1.52 -14.92
C ALA A 35 1.75 -1.18 -13.60
N LEU A 36 1.90 0.06 -13.12
CA LEU A 36 1.14 0.52 -11.94
C LEU A 36 -0.36 0.60 -12.24
N ALA A 37 -0.75 1.14 -13.40
CA ALA A 37 -2.16 1.23 -13.82
C ALA A 37 -2.80 -0.15 -13.93
N ASP A 38 -2.10 -1.10 -14.55
CA ASP A 38 -2.56 -2.50 -14.68
C ASP A 38 -2.76 -3.16 -13.31
N THR A 39 -1.79 -2.99 -12.40
CA THR A 39 -1.88 -3.55 -11.03
C THR A 39 -3.03 -2.97 -10.23
N MET A 40 -3.35 -1.70 -10.44
CA MET A 40 -4.41 -0.99 -9.73
C MET A 40 -5.81 -1.23 -10.31
N ALA A 41 -5.91 -1.92 -11.46
CA ALA A 41 -7.16 -2.12 -12.20
C ALA A 41 -7.95 -0.80 -12.38
N CYS A 42 -7.24 0.31 -12.56
CA CYS A 42 -7.79 1.65 -12.69
C CYS A 42 -7.48 2.21 -14.07
N ASP A 43 -8.36 3.09 -14.57
CA ASP A 43 -8.07 3.84 -15.80
C ASP A 43 -6.77 4.66 -15.65
N ALA A 44 -5.94 4.59 -16.67
CA ALA A 44 -4.63 5.26 -16.70
C ALA A 44 -4.73 6.78 -16.41
N SER A 45 -5.86 7.42 -16.79
CA SER A 45 -6.14 8.84 -16.51
C SER A 45 -6.26 9.12 -14.99
N ASN A 46 -6.93 8.23 -14.26
CA ASN A 46 -7.07 8.36 -12.81
C ASN A 46 -5.73 8.20 -12.09
N ILE A 47 -4.91 7.26 -12.53
CA ILE A 47 -3.57 7.04 -11.95
C ILE A 47 -2.66 8.24 -12.21
N THR A 48 -2.72 8.84 -13.41
CA THR A 48 -1.92 10.02 -13.75
C THR A 48 -2.15 11.16 -12.76
N GLY A 49 -3.39 11.52 -12.49
CA GLY A 49 -3.71 12.60 -11.55
C GLY A 49 -3.30 12.30 -10.10
N VAL A 50 -3.33 11.02 -9.68
CA VAL A 50 -2.83 10.60 -8.36
C VAL A 50 -1.32 10.71 -8.28
N VAL A 51 -0.62 10.25 -9.31
CA VAL A 51 0.84 10.32 -9.43
C VAL A 51 1.32 11.78 -9.47
N ASP A 52 0.65 12.68 -10.21
CA ASP A 52 0.95 14.10 -10.25
C ASP A 52 0.91 14.74 -8.85
N LYS A 53 -0.11 14.39 -8.07
CA LYS A 53 -0.23 14.88 -6.68
C LYS A 53 0.84 14.32 -5.74
N LEU A 54 1.24 13.07 -5.89
CA LEU A 54 2.33 12.48 -5.11
C LEU A 54 3.68 13.09 -5.50
N GLU A 55 3.90 13.35 -6.79
CA GLU A 55 5.11 13.98 -7.31
C GLU A 55 5.22 15.44 -6.85
N SER A 56 4.14 16.24 -6.95
CA SER A 56 4.12 17.62 -6.48
C SER A 56 4.40 17.77 -4.98
N ARG A 57 4.07 16.73 -4.20
CA ARG A 57 4.40 16.64 -2.77
C ARG A 57 5.80 16.07 -2.50
N GLY A 58 6.53 15.69 -3.53
CA GLY A 58 7.90 15.18 -3.44
C GLY A 58 8.01 13.76 -2.89
N PHE A 59 6.96 12.94 -2.93
CA PHE A 59 7.00 11.55 -2.46
C PHE A 59 7.49 10.58 -3.52
N ILE A 60 7.31 10.93 -4.78
CA ILE A 60 7.81 10.18 -5.95
C ILE A 60 8.40 11.14 -6.96
N VAL A 61 9.17 10.62 -7.88
CA VAL A 61 9.67 11.33 -9.07
C VAL A 61 9.44 10.47 -10.31
N ARG A 62 9.23 11.13 -11.46
CA ARG A 62 9.21 10.47 -12.77
C ARG A 62 10.59 10.55 -13.39
N GLN A 63 11.08 9.43 -13.88
CA GLN A 63 12.33 9.33 -14.63
C GLN A 63 12.07 8.66 -15.98
N GLY A 64 12.84 8.99 -17.01
CA GLY A 64 12.85 8.20 -18.25
C GLY A 64 13.54 6.85 -17.98
N ALA A 65 13.04 5.77 -18.59
CA ALA A 65 13.77 4.51 -18.55
C ALA A 65 15.14 4.65 -19.27
N GLU A 66 16.15 3.93 -18.82
CA GLU A 66 17.49 3.97 -19.40
C GLU A 66 17.52 3.64 -20.90
N ASN A 67 16.68 2.68 -21.30
CA ASN A 67 16.63 2.16 -22.66
C ASN A 67 15.55 2.83 -23.54
N ASP A 68 14.56 3.51 -22.95
CA ASP A 68 13.50 4.22 -23.68
C ASP A 68 12.95 5.38 -22.83
N ARG A 69 13.35 6.59 -23.17
CA ARG A 69 12.87 7.83 -22.51
C ARG A 69 11.36 8.08 -22.63
N ARG A 70 10.67 7.36 -23.53
CA ARG A 70 9.22 7.45 -23.66
C ARG A 70 8.51 6.73 -22.52
N VAL A 71 9.16 5.71 -21.93
CA VAL A 71 8.63 4.99 -20.77
C VAL A 71 8.92 5.80 -19.50
N LYS A 72 7.87 6.24 -18.84
CA LYS A 72 7.97 6.96 -17.56
C LYS A 72 8.03 5.96 -16.41
N MET A 73 9.14 5.98 -15.70
CA MET A 73 9.37 5.18 -14.50
C MET A 73 9.06 6.01 -13.25
N LEU A 74 8.36 5.42 -12.31
CA LEU A 74 8.05 6.02 -11.02
C LEU A 74 9.05 5.53 -9.99
N VAL A 75 9.66 6.47 -9.28
CA VAL A 75 10.65 6.18 -8.23
C VAL A 75 10.23 6.85 -6.93
N VAL A 76 10.23 6.09 -5.85
CA VAL A 76 9.94 6.62 -4.52
C VAL A 76 11.16 7.38 -4.01
N THR A 77 10.95 8.62 -3.57
CA THR A 77 11.99 9.46 -2.95
C THR A 77 12.25 9.05 -1.49
N GLU A 78 13.31 9.57 -0.86
CA GLU A 78 13.51 9.37 0.59
C GLU A 78 12.32 9.86 1.41
N ARG A 79 11.74 11.01 1.04
CA ARG A 79 10.52 11.52 1.67
C ARG A 79 9.32 10.58 1.51
N GLY A 80 9.19 9.97 0.33
CA GLY A 80 8.18 8.94 0.07
C GLY A 80 8.41 7.69 0.89
N ARG A 81 9.67 7.25 1.02
CA ARG A 81 10.06 6.12 1.88
C ARG A 81 9.74 6.37 3.35
N ASP A 82 10.01 7.57 3.86
CA ASP A 82 9.66 7.92 5.24
C ASP A 82 8.16 7.88 5.47
N LEU A 83 7.37 8.36 4.50
CA LEU A 83 5.92 8.26 4.54
C LEU A 83 5.45 6.79 4.51
N GLN A 84 6.06 5.94 3.68
CA GLN A 84 5.79 4.48 3.69
C GLN A 84 6.08 3.84 5.05
N ARG A 85 7.17 4.22 5.71
CA ARG A 85 7.49 3.74 7.08
C ARG A 85 6.42 4.17 8.09
N GLN A 86 5.95 5.43 8.00
CA GLN A 86 4.86 5.91 8.85
C GLN A 86 3.56 5.15 8.59
N MET A 87 3.23 4.88 7.32
CA MET A 87 2.08 4.05 6.96
C MET A 87 2.16 2.66 7.58
N LEU A 88 3.33 2.00 7.50
CA LEU A 88 3.55 0.69 8.09
C LEU A 88 3.43 0.72 9.62
N ALA A 89 4.01 1.71 10.27
CA ALA A 89 3.94 1.88 11.72
C ALA A 89 2.49 2.08 12.20
N LEU A 90 1.70 2.89 11.49
CA LEU A 90 0.29 3.06 11.78
C LEU A 90 -0.51 1.80 11.49
N ALA A 91 -0.20 1.10 10.40
CA ALA A 91 -0.84 -0.16 10.04
C ALA A 91 -0.56 -1.29 11.05
N ALA A 92 0.58 -1.26 11.70
CA ALA A 92 0.94 -2.23 12.73
C ALA A 92 0.20 -1.98 14.07
N GLN A 93 -0.42 -0.81 14.26
CA GLN A 93 -1.20 -0.53 15.45
C GLN A 93 -2.53 -1.29 15.39
N PRO A 94 -2.88 -2.06 16.42
CA PRO A 94 -4.18 -2.72 16.44
C PRO A 94 -5.29 -1.67 16.50
N PRO A 95 -6.44 -1.91 15.82
CA PRO A 95 -7.63 -1.09 16.01
C PRO A 95 -7.99 -0.94 17.49
N ALA A 96 -8.54 0.21 17.89
CA ALA A 96 -8.86 0.48 19.30
C ALA A 96 -9.67 -0.66 19.94
N ALA A 97 -10.67 -1.18 19.24
CA ALA A 97 -11.47 -2.31 19.71
C ALA A 97 -10.65 -3.58 20.04
N ILE A 98 -9.49 -3.76 19.39
CA ILE A 98 -8.57 -4.87 19.69
C ILE A 98 -7.58 -4.45 20.78
N ALA A 99 -7.12 -3.18 20.75
CA ALA A 99 -6.18 -2.66 21.74
C ALA A 99 -6.74 -2.67 23.16
N GLU A 100 -8.05 -2.43 23.29
CA GLU A 100 -8.78 -2.40 24.57
C GLU A 100 -9.05 -3.81 25.14
N LEU A 101 -8.91 -4.86 24.36
CA LEU A 101 -9.06 -6.23 24.87
C LEU A 101 -7.95 -6.58 25.87
N PRO A 102 -8.25 -7.39 26.91
CA PRO A 102 -7.23 -7.90 27.81
C PRO A 102 -6.08 -8.57 27.08
N ALA A 103 -4.85 -8.37 27.53
CA ALA A 103 -3.65 -8.88 26.86
C ALA A 103 -3.68 -10.40 26.61
N ALA A 104 -4.29 -11.16 27.53
CA ALA A 104 -4.47 -12.59 27.38
C ALA A 104 -5.38 -12.96 26.19
N VAL A 105 -6.47 -12.20 26.01
CA VAL A 105 -7.40 -12.40 24.88
C VAL A 105 -6.70 -12.05 23.56
N ARG A 106 -6.04 -10.90 23.49
CA ARG A 106 -5.28 -10.49 22.28
C ARG A 106 -4.26 -11.56 21.87
N ARG A 107 -3.50 -12.10 22.83
CA ARG A 107 -2.50 -13.13 22.58
C ARG A 107 -3.13 -14.42 22.06
N LYS A 108 -4.22 -14.88 22.67
CA LYS A 108 -4.95 -16.09 22.21
C LYS A 108 -5.49 -15.91 20.81
N THR A 109 -6.13 -14.77 20.51
CA THR A 109 -6.67 -14.47 19.19
C THR A 109 -5.56 -14.39 18.13
N ALA A 110 -4.44 -13.71 18.42
CA ALA A 110 -3.32 -13.61 17.49
C ALA A 110 -2.69 -15.01 17.22
N THR A 111 -2.64 -15.89 18.21
CA THR A 111 -2.13 -17.26 18.03
C THR A 111 -3.08 -18.08 17.16
N ALA A 112 -4.38 -18.01 17.43
CA ALA A 112 -5.39 -18.71 16.64
C ALA A 112 -5.38 -18.23 15.17
N MET A 113 -5.32 -16.92 14.93
CA MET A 113 -5.27 -16.35 13.58
C MET A 113 -4.00 -16.77 12.83
N ARG A 114 -2.84 -16.78 13.49
CA ARG A 114 -1.60 -17.27 12.87
C ARG A 114 -1.71 -18.74 12.47
N ALA A 115 -2.30 -19.57 13.30
CA ALA A 115 -2.52 -20.98 12.99
C ALA A 115 -3.44 -21.16 11.77
N VAL A 116 -4.52 -20.36 11.67
CA VAL A 116 -5.43 -20.38 10.52
C VAL A 116 -4.70 -19.95 9.25
N ILE A 117 -3.95 -18.84 9.28
CA ILE A 117 -3.19 -18.33 8.13
C ILE A 117 -2.14 -19.35 7.67
N ALA A 118 -1.39 -19.94 8.61
CA ALA A 118 -0.41 -20.97 8.29
C ALA A 118 -1.05 -22.20 7.62
N ARG A 119 -2.24 -22.58 8.07
CA ARG A 119 -2.97 -23.71 7.50
C ARG A 119 -3.52 -23.39 6.10
N TRP A 120 -3.99 -22.17 5.87
CA TRP A 120 -4.38 -21.73 4.53
C TRP A 120 -3.22 -21.70 3.55
N ALA A 121 -2.08 -21.16 3.97
CA ALA A 121 -0.87 -21.17 3.16
C ALA A 121 -0.41 -22.60 2.80
N ALA A 122 -0.51 -23.55 3.73
CA ALA A 122 -0.19 -24.95 3.49
C ALA A 122 -1.18 -25.67 2.56
N CYS A 123 -2.43 -25.20 2.48
CA CYS A 123 -3.44 -25.74 1.56
C CYS A 123 -3.35 -25.19 0.14
N GLY A 124 -2.35 -24.35 -0.18
CA GLY A 124 -2.17 -23.76 -1.51
C GLY A 124 -3.27 -22.75 -1.88
N VAL A 125 -4.06 -22.31 -0.91
CA VAL A 125 -4.99 -21.20 -1.10
C VAL A 125 -4.15 -19.93 -1.09
N GLU A 126 -3.73 -19.48 -2.29
CA GLU A 126 -3.32 -18.08 -2.44
C GLU A 126 -4.49 -17.24 -1.93
N LEU A 127 -4.21 -16.33 -1.00
CA LEU A 127 -5.16 -15.29 -0.65
C LEU A 127 -5.30 -14.42 -1.90
N ASP A 128 -6.21 -14.85 -2.79
CA ASP A 128 -6.57 -14.09 -3.98
C ASP A 128 -7.00 -12.71 -3.49
N GLU A 129 -6.22 -11.69 -3.80
CA GLU A 129 -6.67 -10.32 -3.57
C GLU A 129 -8.02 -10.20 -4.28
N PRO A 130 -9.05 -9.63 -3.65
CA PRO A 130 -10.38 -9.63 -4.21
C PRO A 130 -10.32 -9.05 -5.62
N ARG A 131 -10.59 -9.91 -6.61
CA ARG A 131 -10.85 -9.47 -7.98
C ARG A 131 -12.07 -8.57 -7.91
N THR A 132 -11.84 -7.28 -7.84
CA THR A 132 -12.87 -6.29 -8.05
C THR A 132 -13.29 -6.38 -9.52
N LYS A 133 -14.47 -6.98 -9.75
CA LYS A 133 -15.21 -6.75 -10.98
C LYS A 133 -15.67 -5.30 -11.02
#